data_e721c5ec76f39d45dc2934a6410521e2
#
_entry.id   e721c5ec76f39d45dc2934a6410521e2
#
_cell.length_a   1.000
_cell.length_b   1.000
_cell.length_c   1.000
_cell.angle_alpha   90.00
_cell.angle_beta   90.00
_cell.angle_gamma   90.00
#
_symmetry.space_group_name_H-M   'P 1'
#
loop_
_entity.id
_entity.type
_entity.pdbx_description
1 polymer ?
#
loop_
_entity_poly.entity_id
_entity_poly.type
_entity_poly.pdbx_seq_one_letter_code
_entity_poly.pdbx_strand_id
1 'polypeptide(L)'
;MPLSVMPLGSSVHCVELYAGRGAQMVRSAGASAQVMAKEGDYVALKLPSTEVRLVRKECYATLGEVGNSEIRNTSLGKAGRRRWLGRRPQVRGSVMNPCDHPHGGGEGLSLIHI
;
A
#
# COMPACT_ATOMS: atom_id res chain seq x y z
N MET A 1 12.94 14.38 -2.42
CA MET A 1 12.92 15.53 -3.36
C MET A 1 11.52 15.73 -3.94
N PRO A 2 11.18 16.93 -4.37
CA PRO A 2 9.87 17.16 -4.99
C PRO A 2 9.72 16.41 -6.31
N LEU A 3 8.50 15.98 -6.62
CA LEU A 3 8.23 15.28 -7.88
C LEU A 3 8.54 16.13 -9.10
N SER A 4 8.44 17.45 -8.98
CA SER A 4 8.68 18.36 -10.09
C SER A 4 10.11 18.31 -10.65
N VAL A 5 11.09 17.90 -9.83
CA VAL A 5 12.49 17.85 -10.27
C VAL A 5 12.94 16.43 -10.65
N MET A 6 12.06 15.46 -10.58
CA MET A 6 12.42 14.09 -10.93
C MET A 6 12.34 13.84 -12.43
N PRO A 7 13.31 13.12 -13.03
CA PRO A 7 13.27 12.80 -14.46
C PRO A 7 12.10 11.89 -14.80
N LEU A 8 11.55 12.03 -16.01
CA LEU A 8 10.54 11.10 -16.51
C LEU A 8 11.11 9.68 -16.61
N GLY A 9 10.29 8.71 -16.27
CA GLY A 9 10.71 7.30 -16.28
C GLY A 9 11.43 6.86 -15.02
N SER A 10 11.69 7.77 -14.06
CA SER A 10 12.33 7.42 -12.80
C SER A 10 11.45 6.56 -11.92
N SER A 11 12.07 5.65 -11.16
CA SER A 11 11.38 4.91 -10.10
C SER A 11 11.43 5.72 -8.81
N VAL A 12 10.31 5.81 -8.11
CA VAL A 12 10.19 6.56 -6.86
C VAL A 12 9.44 5.73 -5.81
N HIS A 13 9.66 6.04 -4.55
CA HIS A 13 8.94 5.42 -3.44
C HIS A 13 8.72 6.43 -2.32
N CYS A 14 7.96 6.04 -1.29
CA CYS A 14 7.64 6.91 -0.16
C CYS A 14 7.06 8.23 -0.65
N VAL A 15 5.98 8.15 -1.43
CA VAL A 15 5.37 9.30 -2.09
C VAL A 15 4.33 9.95 -1.18
N GLU A 16 4.35 11.27 -1.09
CA GLU A 16 3.31 12.01 -0.40
C GLU A 16 2.04 12.06 -1.24
N LEU A 17 0.89 11.88 -0.59
CA LEU A 17 -0.41 12.03 -1.25
C LEU A 17 -0.78 13.52 -1.35
N TYR A 18 -0.49 14.27 -0.31
CA TYR A 18 -0.67 15.71 -0.25
C TYR A 18 0.63 16.35 0.22
N ALA A 19 0.96 17.52 -0.32
CA ALA A 19 2.19 18.21 0.04
C ALA A 19 2.26 18.48 1.54
N GLY A 20 3.40 18.11 2.15
CA GLY A 20 3.63 18.32 3.57
C GLY A 20 3.03 17.28 4.50
N ARG A 21 2.28 16.30 3.99
CA ARG A 21 1.65 15.27 4.84
C ARG A 21 2.55 14.10 5.19
N GLY A 22 3.68 13.97 4.53
CA GLY A 22 4.58 12.86 4.71
C GLY A 22 4.28 11.69 3.81
N ALA A 23 5.20 10.75 3.72
CA ALA A 23 5.11 9.60 2.82
C ALA A 23 3.95 8.69 3.22
N GLN A 24 3.05 8.42 2.27
CA GLN A 24 1.86 7.60 2.51
C GLN A 24 1.71 6.48 1.47
N MET A 25 2.32 6.62 0.29
CA MET A 25 2.19 5.65 -0.80
C MET A 25 3.53 5.01 -1.14
N VAL A 26 3.50 3.81 -1.72
CA VAL A 26 4.68 3.08 -2.23
C VAL A 26 5.72 2.89 -1.13
N ARG A 27 5.34 2.19 -0.06
CA ARG A 27 6.18 1.99 1.12
C ARG A 27 6.52 0.53 1.41
N SER A 28 5.88 -0.42 0.72
CA SER A 28 6.12 -1.85 0.95
C SER A 28 7.50 -2.26 0.46
N ALA A 29 8.07 -3.31 1.07
CA ALA A 29 9.37 -3.82 0.66
C ALA A 29 9.40 -4.14 -0.85
N GLY A 30 10.41 -3.63 -1.54
CA GLY A 30 10.58 -3.82 -2.98
C GLY A 30 9.63 -3.01 -3.85
N ALA A 31 8.77 -2.16 -3.27
CA ALA A 31 7.81 -1.38 -4.03
C ALA A 31 8.46 -0.17 -4.70
N SER A 32 7.95 0.18 -5.86
CA SER A 32 8.33 1.41 -6.55
C SER A 32 7.18 1.87 -7.44
N ALA A 33 7.12 3.17 -7.70
CA ALA A 33 6.23 3.76 -8.69
C ALA A 33 7.08 4.40 -9.78
N GLN A 34 6.48 4.61 -10.95
CA GLN A 34 7.20 5.18 -12.07
C GLN A 34 6.62 6.54 -12.44
N VAL A 35 7.49 7.53 -12.66
CA VAL A 35 7.07 8.85 -13.13
C VAL A 35 6.77 8.75 -14.61
N MET A 36 5.48 8.83 -14.98
CA MET A 36 5.04 8.66 -16.37
C MET A 36 5.00 9.97 -17.15
N ALA A 37 4.53 11.04 -16.54
CA ALA A 37 4.38 12.32 -17.21
C ALA A 37 4.32 13.46 -16.21
N LYS A 38 4.63 14.67 -16.68
CA LYS A 38 4.46 15.90 -15.90
C LYS A 38 3.52 16.80 -16.66
N GLU A 39 2.39 17.13 -16.05
CA GLU A 39 1.33 17.93 -16.70
C GLU A 39 0.98 19.12 -15.81
N GLY A 40 1.49 20.31 -16.16
CA GLY A 40 1.19 21.52 -15.41
C GLY A 40 1.58 21.40 -13.95
N ASP A 41 0.60 21.45 -13.06
CA ASP A 41 0.82 21.35 -11.62
C ASP A 41 0.80 19.91 -11.08
N TYR A 42 0.64 18.93 -11.96
CA TYR A 42 0.52 17.52 -11.57
C TYR A 42 1.57 16.66 -12.22
N VAL A 43 1.91 15.56 -11.55
CA VAL A 43 2.80 14.53 -12.06
C VAL A 43 2.02 13.22 -12.07
N ALA A 44 2.02 12.52 -13.21
CA ALA A 44 1.34 11.23 -13.33
C ALA A 44 2.29 10.13 -12.87
N LEU A 45 1.86 9.35 -11.89
CA LEU A 45 2.62 8.22 -11.35
C LEU A 45 1.90 6.92 -11.65
N LYS A 46 2.65 5.93 -12.16
CA LYS A 46 2.13 4.57 -12.30
C LYS A 46 2.48 3.81 -11.01
N LEU A 47 1.45 3.51 -10.23
CA LEU A 47 1.60 2.82 -8.95
C LEU A 47 1.80 1.33 -9.12
N PRO A 48 2.28 0.60 -8.08
CA PRO A 48 2.44 -0.86 -8.16
C PRO A 48 1.14 -1.60 -8.49
N SER A 49 -0.02 -1.02 -8.16
CA SER A 49 -1.32 -1.58 -8.50
C SER A 49 -1.71 -1.40 -9.97
N THR A 50 -0.83 -0.80 -10.78
CA THR A 50 -1.02 -0.42 -12.18
C THR A 50 -1.93 0.79 -12.39
N GLU A 51 -2.44 1.41 -11.33
CA GLU A 51 -3.20 2.65 -11.42
C GLU A 51 -2.27 3.80 -11.79
N VAL A 52 -2.71 4.65 -12.71
CA VAL A 52 -2.02 5.91 -13.02
C VAL A 52 -2.74 7.02 -12.26
N ARG A 53 -2.03 7.64 -11.32
CA ARG A 53 -2.61 8.66 -10.46
C ARG A 53 -1.87 9.98 -10.61
N LEU A 54 -2.63 11.08 -10.64
CA LEU A 54 -2.08 12.43 -10.67
C LEU A 54 -1.82 12.91 -9.25
N VAL A 55 -0.59 13.37 -9.00
CA VAL A 55 -0.17 13.88 -7.70
C VAL A 55 0.43 15.27 -7.93
N ARG A 56 0.20 16.19 -7.01
CA ARG A 56 0.72 17.54 -7.15
C ARG A 56 2.25 17.54 -7.21
N LYS A 57 2.81 18.43 -8.04
CA LYS A 57 4.25 18.47 -8.26
C LYS A 57 5.06 18.85 -7.01
N GLU A 58 4.43 19.48 -6.03
CA GLU A 58 5.08 19.88 -4.79
C GLU A 58 5.26 18.71 -3.80
N CYS A 59 4.58 17.60 -4.02
CA CYS A 59 4.71 16.43 -3.16
C CYS A 59 6.11 15.85 -3.24
N TYR A 60 6.63 15.40 -2.10
CA TYR A 60 7.95 14.77 -2.03
C TYR A 60 7.87 13.28 -2.27
N ALA A 61 8.92 12.75 -2.85
CA ALA A 61 9.12 11.32 -3.03
C ALA A 61 10.63 11.03 -2.96
N THR A 62 10.98 9.77 -2.80
CA THR A 62 12.38 9.33 -2.77
C THR A 62 12.69 8.56 -4.04
N LEU A 63 13.82 8.86 -4.67
CA LEU A 63 14.27 8.13 -5.86
C LEU A 63 14.68 6.70 -5.49
N GLY A 64 14.35 5.76 -6.37
CA GLY A 64 14.71 4.36 -6.20
C GLY A 64 13.52 3.50 -5.82
N GLU A 65 13.80 2.37 -5.18
CA GLU A 65 12.77 1.46 -4.69
C GLU A 65 12.97 1.17 -3.21
N VAL A 66 11.92 0.70 -2.56
CA VAL A 66 12.00 0.30 -1.14
C VAL A 66 12.88 -0.94 -1.05
N GLY A 67 13.77 -0.97 -0.05
CA GLY A 67 14.66 -2.09 0.16
C GLY A 67 13.95 -3.37 0.56
N ASN A 68 14.72 -4.42 0.80
CA ASN A 68 14.19 -5.71 1.25
C ASN A 68 13.28 -6.39 0.22
N SER A 69 13.60 -6.22 -1.08
CA SER A 69 12.78 -6.77 -2.16
C SER A 69 12.64 -8.29 -2.10
N GLU A 70 13.63 -8.98 -1.55
CA GLU A 70 13.62 -10.43 -1.44
C GLU A 70 12.56 -10.98 -0.49
N ILE A 71 11.92 -10.14 0.31
CA ILE A 71 10.86 -10.60 1.22
C ILE A 71 9.66 -11.18 0.47
N ARG A 72 9.47 -10.79 -0.79
CA ARG A 72 8.41 -11.34 -1.64
C ARG A 72 8.59 -12.82 -1.91
N ASN A 73 9.83 -13.29 -1.86
CA ASN A 73 10.17 -14.68 -2.13
C ASN A 73 10.13 -15.54 -0.89
N THR A 74 9.84 -14.94 0.27
CA THR A 74 9.80 -15.64 1.55
C THR A 74 8.40 -16.15 1.82
N SER A 75 8.29 -17.45 2.09
CA SER A 75 7.04 -18.07 2.51
C SER A 75 7.13 -18.42 3.99
N LEU A 76 6.10 -18.05 4.75
CA LEU A 76 6.06 -18.42 6.16
C LEU A 76 5.71 -19.87 6.36
N GLY A 77 5.02 -20.49 5.40
CA GLY A 77 4.72 -21.91 5.40
C GLY A 77 3.57 -22.33 6.31
N LYS A 78 3.46 -21.77 7.49
CA LYS A 78 2.39 -22.13 8.43
C LYS A 78 2.04 -20.97 9.36
N ALA A 79 0.85 -21.03 9.95
CA ALA A 79 0.36 -20.00 10.85
C ALA A 79 1.21 -19.84 12.12
N GLY A 80 1.76 -20.93 12.63
CA GLY A 80 2.62 -20.89 13.81
C GLY A 80 3.85 -20.03 13.63
N ARG A 81 4.42 -19.99 12.43
CA ARG A 81 5.59 -19.18 12.16
C ARG A 81 5.29 -17.69 12.28
N ARG A 82 4.09 -17.26 11.87
CA ARG A 82 3.67 -15.86 12.06
C ARG A 82 3.54 -15.52 13.54
N ARG A 83 3.08 -16.46 14.37
CA ARG A 83 3.00 -16.25 15.81
C ARG A 83 4.38 -16.13 16.44
N TRP A 84 5.35 -16.88 15.96
CA TRP A 84 6.73 -16.78 16.43
C TRP A 84 7.30 -15.38 16.17
N LEU A 85 6.83 -14.70 15.11
CA LEU A 85 7.24 -13.35 14.77
C LEU A 85 6.45 -12.28 15.54
N GLY A 86 5.62 -12.69 16.50
CA GLY A 86 4.88 -11.77 17.35
C GLY A 86 3.48 -11.41 16.87
N ARG A 87 3.01 -12.01 15.78
CA ARG A 87 1.68 -11.71 15.25
C ARG A 87 0.64 -12.67 15.80
N ARG A 88 -0.43 -12.10 16.32
CA ARG A 88 -1.57 -12.87 16.78
C ARG A 88 -2.52 -13.20 15.64
N PRO A 89 -3.32 -14.28 15.79
CA PRO A 89 -4.32 -14.59 14.77
C PRO A 89 -5.30 -13.43 14.59
N GLN A 90 -5.62 -13.14 13.33
CA GLN A 90 -6.64 -12.16 12.99
C GLN A 90 -7.94 -12.90 12.70
N VAL A 91 -8.96 -12.67 13.53
CA VAL A 91 -10.23 -13.37 13.43
C VAL A 91 -11.18 -12.59 12.51
N ARG A 92 -11.80 -13.29 11.56
CA ARG A 92 -12.79 -12.68 10.68
C ARG A 92 -14.05 -12.34 11.47
N GLY A 93 -14.71 -11.22 11.12
CA GLY A 93 -15.94 -10.82 11.78
C GLY A 93 -17.05 -11.83 11.64
N SER A 94 -17.13 -12.57 10.52
CA SER A 94 -18.18 -13.56 10.27
C SER A 94 -18.14 -14.75 11.23
N VAL A 95 -17.00 -15.03 11.86
CA VAL A 95 -16.89 -16.14 12.84
C VAL A 95 -17.08 -15.66 14.28
N MET A 96 -17.37 -14.39 14.48
CA MET A 96 -17.65 -13.80 15.80
C MET A 96 -19.15 -13.82 16.09
N ASN A 97 -19.51 -13.58 17.35
CA ASN A 97 -20.90 -13.40 17.74
C ASN A 97 -21.42 -12.04 17.28
N PRO A 98 -22.74 -11.86 17.14
CA PRO A 98 -23.30 -10.58 16.70
C PRO A 98 -22.93 -9.40 17.60
N CYS A 99 -22.70 -9.63 18.88
CA CYS A 99 -22.30 -8.57 19.81
C CYS A 99 -20.85 -8.13 19.62
N ASP A 100 -20.02 -8.94 18.96
CA ASP A 100 -18.58 -8.66 18.78
C ASP A 100 -18.28 -8.06 17.42
N HIS A 101 -19.12 -8.32 16.42
CA HIS A 101 -18.90 -7.81 15.08
C HIS A 101 -20.23 -7.79 14.29
N PRO A 102 -20.47 -6.76 13.47
CA PRO A 102 -21.72 -6.69 12.66
C PRO A 102 -21.94 -7.89 11.75
N HIS A 103 -20.90 -8.54 11.27
CA HIS A 103 -21.00 -9.72 10.42
C HIS A 103 -21.17 -11.01 11.19
N GLY A 104 -21.14 -10.96 12.52
CA GLY A 104 -21.23 -12.13 13.37
C GLY A 104 -22.60 -12.78 13.38
N GLY A 105 -22.66 -14.02 13.83
CA GLY A 105 -23.90 -14.76 14.00
C GLY A 105 -24.42 -15.45 12.76
N GLY A 106 -23.72 -15.34 11.61
CA GLY A 106 -24.08 -16.02 10.39
C GLY A 106 -23.07 -17.08 9.99
N GLU A 107 -23.31 -17.73 8.87
CA GLU A 107 -22.38 -18.72 8.31
C GLU A 107 -21.31 -18.09 7.41
N GLY A 108 -21.38 -16.77 7.20
CA GLY A 108 -20.44 -16.04 6.36
C GLY A 108 -20.72 -16.15 4.88
N LEU A 109 -21.82 -16.75 4.48
CA LEU A 109 -22.17 -16.95 3.07
C LEU A 109 -23.05 -15.85 2.51
N SER A 110 -23.90 -15.24 3.33
CA SER A 110 -24.72 -14.10 2.91
C SER A 110 -25.09 -13.26 4.11
N LEU A 111 -25.23 -11.95 3.87
CA LEU A 111 -25.61 -10.98 4.90
C LEU A 111 -26.77 -10.16 4.35
N ILE A 112 -27.95 -10.28 4.96
CA ILE A 112 -29.16 -9.64 4.44
C ILE A 112 -29.20 -8.14 4.69
N HIS A 113 -28.39 -7.63 5.59
CA HIS A 113 -28.38 -6.21 5.93
C HIS A 113 -27.33 -5.41 5.17
N ILE A 114 -26.65 -6.04 4.22
CA ILE A 114 -25.72 -5.35 3.32
C ILE A 114 -26.29 -5.21 1.89
#